data_c883dec30baeae1a5ebc253d73bd65e7
#
_entry.id   c883dec30baeae1a5ebc253d73bd65e7
#
_cell.length_a   1.000
_cell.length_b   1.000
_cell.length_c   1.000
_cell.angle_alpha   90.00
_cell.angle_beta   90.00
_cell.angle_gamma   90.00
#
_symmetry.space_group_name_H-M   'P 1'
#
loop_
_entity.id
_entity.type
_entity.pdbx_description
1 polymer ?
#
loop_
_entity_poly.entity_id
_entity_poly.type
_entity_poly.pdbx_seq_one_letter_code
_entity_poly.pdbx_strand_id
1 'polypeptide(L)'
;DKWGKDLMAALVSILRIDIFFPQFSIKKNEKEIAQSQRAFPIIGFLIGLLAAFVLWLFSSFGFSPAVAALFTVAVITIITGAKNESHLVSFFDGIFLEKEPRNKISLMKEKKIGLIGIMILILVLGLKVSTLASFDELKGAVLALLASTTGSWTIFPTIRYYLKPSSL
;
A
#
# COMPACT_ATOMS: atom_id res chain seq x y z
N ASP A 1 -11.40 12.38 -22.17
CA ASP A 1 -11.02 10.97 -21.95
C ASP A 1 -11.34 10.53 -20.55
N LYS A 2 -12.36 9.65 -20.45
CA LYS A 2 -12.87 9.15 -19.15
C LYS A 2 -11.80 8.34 -18.41
N TRP A 3 -11.02 7.56 -19.14
CA TRP A 3 -9.92 6.74 -18.61
C TRP A 3 -8.77 7.56 -18.00
N GLY A 4 -8.38 8.67 -18.63
CA GLY A 4 -7.34 9.55 -18.11
C GLY A 4 -7.73 10.19 -16.77
N LYS A 5 -9.00 10.58 -16.64
CA LYS A 5 -9.55 11.12 -15.38
C LYS A 5 -9.61 10.06 -14.28
N ASP A 6 -10.00 8.83 -14.61
CA ASP A 6 -10.08 7.72 -13.66
C ASP A 6 -8.67 7.31 -13.18
N LEU A 7 -7.70 7.25 -14.08
CA LEU A 7 -6.30 6.95 -13.76
C LEU A 7 -5.68 8.04 -12.88
N MET A 8 -5.90 9.31 -13.23
CA MET A 8 -5.40 10.44 -12.43
C MET A 8 -6.07 10.47 -11.06
N ALA A 9 -7.38 10.18 -11.00
CA ALA A 9 -8.14 10.08 -9.78
C ALA A 9 -7.64 8.95 -8.88
N ALA A 10 -7.30 7.81 -9.45
CA ALA A 10 -6.76 6.67 -8.73
C ALA A 10 -5.31 6.94 -8.26
N LEU A 11 -4.45 7.54 -9.10
CA LEU A 11 -3.10 7.96 -8.74
C LEU A 11 -3.11 8.90 -7.53
N VAL A 12 -3.90 9.96 -7.56
CA VAL A 12 -4.00 10.93 -6.44
C VAL A 12 -4.55 10.28 -5.17
N SER A 13 -5.41 9.25 -5.29
CA SER A 13 -5.95 8.57 -4.10
C SER A 13 -4.97 7.60 -3.45
N ILE A 14 -4.09 6.99 -4.22
CA ILE A 14 -3.15 5.95 -3.77
C ILE A 14 -1.81 6.57 -3.38
N LEU A 15 -1.23 7.33 -4.30
CA LEU A 15 0.01 8.06 -4.07
C LEU A 15 -0.35 9.39 -3.43
N ARG A 16 -0.12 9.60 -2.17
CA ARG A 16 -0.37 10.88 -1.46
C ARG A 16 0.26 12.11 -2.16
N ILE A 17 -0.01 12.26 -3.46
CA ILE A 17 0.45 13.38 -4.30
C ILE A 17 -0.08 14.71 -3.75
N ASP A 18 -1.21 14.68 -3.07
CA ASP A 18 -1.79 15.80 -2.32
C ASP A 18 -0.83 16.40 -1.28
N ILE A 19 0.12 15.63 -0.74
CA ILE A 19 1.14 16.13 0.19
C ILE A 19 2.21 16.93 -0.57
N PHE A 20 2.62 16.46 -1.74
CA PHE A 20 3.67 17.09 -2.53
C PHE A 20 3.13 18.20 -3.45
N PHE A 21 1.87 18.07 -3.89
CA PHE A 21 1.19 19.00 -4.80
C PHE A 21 -0.23 19.26 -4.33
N PRO A 22 -0.46 20.20 -3.40
CA PRO A 22 -1.79 20.52 -2.83
C PRO A 22 -2.84 20.92 -3.86
N GLN A 23 -2.40 21.46 -4.99
CA GLN A 23 -3.25 21.85 -6.11
C GLN A 23 -3.97 20.67 -6.80
N PHE A 24 -3.52 19.43 -6.58
CA PHE A 24 -4.18 18.22 -7.09
C PHE A 24 -5.12 17.56 -6.06
N SER A 25 -5.44 18.25 -4.96
CA SER A 25 -6.41 17.77 -3.98
C SER A 25 -7.82 17.80 -4.59
N ILE A 26 -8.23 16.66 -5.15
CA ILE A 26 -9.57 16.49 -5.72
C ILE A 26 -10.51 16.07 -4.60
N LYS A 27 -11.49 16.94 -4.25
CA LYS A 27 -12.65 16.54 -3.43
C LYS A 27 -13.46 15.52 -4.24
N LYS A 28 -13.33 14.25 -3.92
CA LYS A 28 -13.97 13.17 -4.67
C LYS A 28 -15.30 12.79 -4.06
N ASN A 29 -16.32 12.66 -4.93
CA ASN A 29 -17.54 11.94 -4.60
C ASN A 29 -17.26 10.43 -4.48
N GLU A 30 -17.91 9.75 -3.54
CA GLU A 30 -17.75 8.30 -3.33
C GLU A 30 -17.98 7.47 -4.60
N LYS A 31 -18.86 7.94 -5.50
CA LYS A 31 -19.12 7.30 -6.79
C LYS A 31 -17.93 7.36 -7.75
N GLU A 32 -17.20 8.48 -7.76
CA GLU A 32 -16.00 8.64 -8.60
C GLU A 32 -14.83 7.78 -8.10
N ILE A 33 -14.70 7.66 -6.77
CA ILE A 33 -13.72 6.74 -6.16
C ILE A 33 -14.04 5.28 -6.54
N ALA A 34 -15.32 4.89 -6.54
CA ALA A 34 -15.72 3.54 -6.92
C ALA A 34 -15.42 3.23 -8.41
N GLN A 35 -15.59 4.21 -9.29
CA GLN A 35 -15.26 4.04 -10.72
C GLN A 35 -13.75 3.99 -10.97
N SER A 36 -12.96 4.77 -10.22
CA SER A 36 -11.49 4.79 -10.36
C SER A 36 -10.80 3.50 -9.91
N GLN A 37 -11.50 2.62 -9.17
CA GLN A 37 -10.93 1.34 -8.72
C GLN A 37 -10.52 0.40 -9.85
N ARG A 38 -11.08 0.55 -11.04
CA ARG A 38 -10.68 -0.21 -12.24
C ARG A 38 -9.22 0.07 -12.66
N ALA A 39 -8.68 1.23 -12.27
CA ALA A 39 -7.30 1.60 -12.55
C ALA A 39 -6.30 1.11 -11.49
N PHE A 40 -6.76 0.53 -10.37
CA PHE A 40 -5.89 0.09 -9.27
C PHE A 40 -4.82 -0.93 -9.67
N PRO A 41 -5.11 -1.95 -10.51
CA PRO A 41 -4.07 -2.87 -10.98
C PRO A 41 -2.95 -2.17 -11.76
N ILE A 42 -3.31 -1.18 -12.59
CA ILE A 42 -2.33 -0.40 -13.37
C ILE A 42 -1.43 0.40 -12.43
N ILE A 43 -2.02 1.00 -11.40
CA ILE A 43 -1.24 1.77 -10.42
C ILE A 43 -0.36 0.83 -9.57
N GLY A 44 -0.88 -0.34 -9.19
CA GLY A 44 -0.08 -1.37 -8.52
C GLY A 44 1.14 -1.78 -9.36
N PHE A 45 0.96 -1.92 -10.67
CA PHE A 45 2.06 -2.20 -11.59
C PHE A 45 3.07 -1.05 -11.67
N LEU A 46 2.60 0.21 -11.75
CA LEU A 46 3.48 1.38 -11.76
C LEU A 46 4.29 1.52 -10.46
N ILE A 47 3.65 1.26 -9.30
CA ILE A 47 4.35 1.23 -8.00
C ILE A 47 5.38 0.11 -8.00
N GLY A 48 5.06 -1.05 -8.56
CA GLY A 48 6.00 -2.17 -8.70
C GLY A 48 7.19 -1.84 -9.59
N LEU A 49 6.97 -1.14 -10.71
CA LEU A 49 8.06 -0.66 -11.58
C LEU A 49 8.98 0.32 -10.86
N LEU A 50 8.41 1.25 -10.11
CA LEU A 50 9.18 2.20 -9.30
C LEU A 50 9.99 1.47 -8.22
N ALA A 51 9.39 0.50 -7.54
CA ALA A 51 10.06 -0.33 -6.56
C ALA A 51 11.22 -1.12 -7.17
N ALA A 52 10.98 -1.72 -8.34
CA ALA A 52 12.01 -2.44 -9.10
C ALA A 52 13.15 -1.52 -9.54
N PHE A 53 12.84 -0.30 -9.96
CA PHE A 53 13.83 0.70 -10.31
C PHE A 53 14.69 1.09 -9.10
N VAL A 54 14.06 1.33 -7.95
CA VAL A 54 14.80 1.65 -6.70
C VAL A 54 15.70 0.50 -6.30
N LEU A 55 15.19 -0.74 -6.32
CA LEU A 55 15.98 -1.93 -6.01
C LEU A 55 17.17 -2.07 -6.94
N TRP A 56 16.97 -1.93 -8.24
CA TRP A 56 18.02 -1.97 -9.25
C TRP A 56 19.07 -0.88 -9.02
N LEU A 57 18.63 0.36 -8.74
CA LEU A 57 19.51 1.50 -8.52
C LEU A 57 20.45 1.25 -7.35
N PHE A 58 19.92 0.88 -6.18
CA PHE A 58 20.75 0.64 -4.99
C PHE A 58 21.63 -0.60 -5.16
N SER A 59 21.16 -1.65 -5.82
CA SER A 59 21.99 -2.80 -6.17
C SER A 59 23.14 -2.43 -7.10
N SER A 60 22.91 -1.53 -8.06
CA SER A 60 23.94 -1.05 -9.01
C SER A 60 25.01 -0.17 -8.33
N PHE A 61 24.67 0.50 -7.23
CA PHE A 61 25.63 1.24 -6.41
C PHE A 61 26.47 0.34 -5.48
N GLY A 62 26.27 -0.99 -5.53
CA GLY A 62 27.03 -1.94 -4.73
C GLY A 62 26.56 -2.06 -3.27
N PHE A 63 25.37 -1.58 -2.94
CA PHE A 63 24.78 -1.83 -1.63
C PHE A 63 24.44 -3.31 -1.43
N SER A 64 24.50 -3.78 -0.18
CA SER A 64 24.09 -5.15 0.13
C SER A 64 22.59 -5.37 -0.20
N PRO A 65 22.19 -6.62 -0.53
CA PRO A 65 20.78 -6.93 -0.83
C PRO A 65 19.80 -6.45 0.25
N ALA A 66 20.20 -6.57 1.52
CA ALA A 66 19.39 -6.13 2.65
C ALA A 66 19.18 -4.61 2.67
N VAL A 67 20.21 -3.83 2.38
CA VAL A 67 20.15 -2.36 2.32
C VAL A 67 19.32 -1.93 1.11
N ALA A 68 19.54 -2.51 -0.07
CA ALA A 68 18.75 -2.21 -1.26
C ALA A 68 17.25 -2.53 -1.05
N ALA A 69 16.94 -3.67 -0.42
CA ALA A 69 15.58 -4.06 -0.05
C ALA A 69 14.95 -3.07 0.96
N LEU A 70 15.71 -2.66 1.97
CA LEU A 70 15.24 -1.69 2.98
C LEU A 70 14.85 -0.35 2.34
N PHE A 71 15.72 0.21 1.48
CA PHE A 71 15.42 1.45 0.77
C PHE A 71 14.21 1.29 -0.16
N THR A 72 14.09 0.16 -0.83
CA THR A 72 12.96 -0.13 -1.71
C THR A 72 11.65 -0.13 -0.92
N VAL A 73 11.57 -0.84 0.19
CA VAL A 73 10.39 -0.89 1.06
C VAL A 73 10.09 0.49 1.64
N ALA A 74 11.10 1.22 2.10
CA ALA A 74 10.93 2.57 2.64
C ALA A 74 10.36 3.55 1.61
N VAL A 75 10.91 3.56 0.39
CA VAL A 75 10.43 4.44 -0.69
C VAL A 75 8.98 4.14 -1.04
N ILE A 76 8.60 2.87 -1.18
CA ILE A 76 7.20 2.49 -1.46
C ILE A 76 6.28 2.99 -0.33
N THR A 77 6.66 2.75 0.92
CA THR A 77 5.87 3.17 2.09
C THR A 77 5.68 4.68 2.13
N ILE A 78 6.72 5.46 1.85
CA ILE A 78 6.66 6.93 1.80
C ILE A 78 5.73 7.40 0.67
N ILE A 79 5.89 6.86 -0.54
CA ILE A 79 5.12 7.27 -1.71
C ILE A 79 3.63 6.92 -1.57
N THR A 80 3.31 5.78 -0.98
CA THR A 80 1.92 5.40 -0.67
C THR A 80 1.37 6.13 0.57
N GLY A 81 2.21 6.93 1.23
CA GLY A 81 1.85 7.70 2.43
C GLY A 81 1.52 6.80 3.61
N ALA A 82 2.12 5.63 3.69
CA ALA A 82 1.92 4.62 4.74
C ALA A 82 0.45 4.26 5.01
N LYS A 83 -0.44 4.42 3.99
CA LYS A 83 -1.88 4.13 4.17
C LYS A 83 -2.14 2.67 4.50
N ASN A 84 -1.51 1.76 3.77
CA ASN A 84 -1.67 0.33 3.99
C ASN A 84 -1.15 -0.07 5.36
N GLU A 85 -0.02 0.50 5.76
CA GLU A 85 0.61 0.31 7.05
C GLU A 85 -0.27 0.82 8.18
N SER A 86 -0.85 2.02 8.04
CA SER A 86 -1.76 2.58 9.05
C SER A 86 -3.04 1.77 9.21
N HIS A 87 -3.58 1.24 8.11
CA HIS A 87 -4.74 0.34 8.17
C HIS A 87 -4.42 -0.99 8.83
N LEU A 88 -3.22 -1.55 8.55
CA LEU A 88 -2.74 -2.76 9.19
C LEU A 88 -2.66 -2.58 10.72
N VAL A 89 -2.03 -1.50 11.17
CA VAL A 89 -1.92 -1.16 12.61
C VAL A 89 -3.31 -1.06 13.24
N SER A 90 -4.19 -0.23 12.67
CA SER A 90 -5.54 -0.02 13.22
C SER A 90 -6.38 -1.30 13.23
N PHE A 91 -6.22 -2.17 12.24
CA PHE A 91 -6.91 -3.45 12.15
C PHE A 91 -6.52 -4.39 13.29
N PHE A 92 -5.22 -4.58 13.50
CA PHE A 92 -4.74 -5.48 14.55
C PHE A 92 -5.01 -4.92 15.95
N ASP A 93 -4.82 -3.63 16.17
CA ASP A 93 -5.19 -3.00 17.44
C ASP A 93 -6.68 -3.16 17.74
N GLY A 94 -7.55 -2.97 16.74
CA GLY A 94 -8.98 -3.17 16.89
C GLY A 94 -9.36 -4.62 17.23
N ILE A 95 -8.67 -5.61 16.65
CA ILE A 95 -8.96 -7.03 16.94
C ILE A 95 -8.50 -7.41 18.34
N PHE A 96 -7.30 -7.01 18.74
CA PHE A 96 -6.67 -7.52 19.97
C PHE A 96 -6.99 -6.69 21.21
N LEU A 97 -7.26 -5.38 21.07
CA LEU A 97 -7.51 -4.51 22.21
C LEU A 97 -8.98 -4.47 22.63
N GLU A 98 -9.91 -4.71 21.70
CA GLU A 98 -11.33 -4.61 21.98
C GLU A 98 -12.07 -5.94 21.82
N LYS A 99 -12.98 -6.23 22.76
CA LYS A 99 -13.80 -7.45 22.74
C LYS A 99 -15.12 -7.24 21.99
N GLU A 100 -15.74 -6.08 22.14
CA GLU A 100 -17.04 -5.78 21.54
C GLU A 100 -16.92 -5.36 20.08
N PRO A 101 -17.73 -5.92 19.15
CA PRO A 101 -17.63 -5.61 17.71
C PRO A 101 -17.80 -4.13 17.38
N ARG A 102 -18.69 -3.41 18.08
CA ARG A 102 -18.93 -1.98 17.86
C ARG A 102 -17.72 -1.14 18.22
N ASN A 103 -17.08 -1.45 19.35
CA ASN A 103 -15.90 -0.76 19.84
C ASN A 103 -14.69 -1.04 18.94
N LYS A 104 -14.55 -2.27 18.40
CA LYS A 104 -13.52 -2.61 17.40
C LYS A 104 -13.57 -1.68 16.18
N ILE A 105 -14.77 -1.51 15.62
CA ILE A 105 -14.98 -0.65 14.45
C ILE A 105 -14.68 0.82 14.78
N SER A 106 -15.09 1.29 15.97
CA SER A 106 -14.81 2.64 16.43
C SER A 106 -13.29 2.89 16.54
N LEU A 107 -12.57 1.96 17.16
CA LEU A 107 -11.12 2.03 17.36
C LEU A 107 -10.37 2.02 16.03
N MET A 108 -10.79 1.19 15.08
CA MET A 108 -10.25 1.16 13.72
C MET A 108 -10.48 2.49 12.98
N LYS A 109 -11.63 3.17 13.19
CA LYS A 109 -11.94 4.46 12.60
C LYS A 109 -11.15 5.62 13.25
N GLU A 110 -10.92 5.57 14.54
CA GLU A 110 -10.18 6.60 15.29
C GLU A 110 -8.69 6.65 14.97
N LYS A 111 -8.17 5.63 14.27
CA LYS A 111 -6.74 5.50 13.91
C LYS A 111 -5.78 5.69 15.10
N LYS A 112 -6.23 5.31 16.29
CA LYS A 112 -5.33 5.24 17.43
C LYS A 112 -4.28 4.17 17.19
N ILE A 113 -3.05 4.50 17.45
CA ILE A 113 -1.90 3.60 17.27
C ILE A 113 -1.65 2.90 18.61
N GLY A 114 -1.85 1.59 18.63
CA GLY A 114 -1.55 0.75 19.77
C GLY A 114 -0.23 -0.01 19.62
N LEU A 115 0.24 -0.54 20.70
CA LEU A 115 1.50 -1.27 20.76
C LEU A 115 1.49 -2.55 19.90
N ILE A 116 0.37 -3.27 19.88
CA ILE A 116 0.23 -4.53 19.15
C ILE A 116 0.33 -4.28 17.63
N GLY A 117 -0.38 -3.27 17.14
CA GLY A 117 -0.32 -2.89 15.74
C GLY A 117 1.07 -2.47 15.30
N ILE A 118 1.82 -1.72 16.15
CA ILE A 118 3.21 -1.36 15.87
C ILE A 118 4.11 -2.60 15.80
N MET A 119 4.00 -3.53 16.74
CA MET A 119 4.81 -4.75 16.74
C MET A 119 4.56 -5.58 15.47
N ILE A 120 3.31 -5.72 15.06
CA ILE A 120 2.95 -6.43 13.82
C ILE A 120 3.47 -5.69 12.59
N LEU A 121 3.40 -4.35 12.59
CA LEU A 121 3.97 -3.56 11.50
C LEU A 121 5.46 -3.79 11.34
N ILE A 122 6.23 -3.77 12.43
CA ILE A 122 7.67 -4.04 12.42
C ILE A 122 7.95 -5.44 11.86
N LEU A 123 7.20 -6.45 12.29
CA LEU A 123 7.34 -7.82 11.79
C LEU A 123 7.04 -7.90 10.29
N VAL A 124 5.96 -7.29 9.82
CA VAL A 124 5.57 -7.31 8.40
C VAL A 124 6.60 -6.58 7.53
N LEU A 125 7.09 -5.42 7.97
CA LEU A 125 8.13 -4.69 7.24
C LEU A 125 9.45 -5.47 7.25
N GLY A 126 9.82 -6.08 8.37
CA GLY A 126 10.98 -6.95 8.48
C GLY A 126 10.89 -8.15 7.54
N LEU A 127 9.73 -8.81 7.47
CA LEU A 127 9.49 -9.91 6.53
C LEU A 127 9.58 -9.46 5.07
N LYS A 128 9.01 -8.30 4.72
CA LYS A 128 9.13 -7.74 3.35
C LYS A 128 10.60 -7.54 2.97
N VAL A 129 11.38 -6.91 3.84
CA VAL A 129 12.82 -6.67 3.59
C VAL A 129 13.59 -7.97 3.50
N SER A 130 13.39 -8.90 4.44
CA SER A 130 14.09 -10.19 4.47
C SER A 130 13.78 -11.04 3.24
N THR A 131 12.49 -11.12 2.85
CA THR A 131 12.07 -11.84 1.66
C THR A 131 12.68 -11.23 0.39
N LEU A 132 12.68 -9.90 0.28
CA LEU A 132 13.25 -9.24 -0.89
C LEU A 132 14.77 -9.40 -0.97
N ALA A 133 15.45 -9.41 0.19
CA ALA A 133 16.89 -9.61 0.28
C ALA A 133 17.33 -11.06 0.08
N SER A 134 16.42 -12.04 0.18
CA SER A 134 16.73 -13.47 0.03
C SER A 134 16.77 -13.95 -1.42
N PHE A 135 16.42 -13.11 -2.39
CA PHE A 135 16.56 -13.48 -3.80
C PHE A 135 18.02 -13.44 -4.23
N ASP A 136 18.51 -14.55 -4.76
CA ASP A 136 19.88 -14.65 -5.30
C ASP A 136 20.04 -13.82 -6.59
N GLU A 137 18.98 -13.72 -7.38
CA GLU A 137 18.97 -12.97 -8.63
C GLU A 137 18.07 -11.74 -8.54
N LEU A 138 18.60 -10.61 -8.99
CA LEU A 138 17.83 -9.35 -9.08
C LEU A 138 16.55 -9.50 -9.93
N LYS A 139 16.59 -10.31 -10.98
CA LYS A 139 15.42 -10.58 -11.84
C LYS A 139 14.27 -11.22 -11.05
N GLY A 140 14.57 -12.18 -10.18
CA GLY A 140 13.57 -12.83 -9.32
C GLY A 140 12.92 -11.83 -8.36
N ALA A 141 13.73 -10.98 -7.72
CA ALA A 141 13.25 -9.94 -6.83
C ALA A 141 12.35 -8.91 -7.56
N VAL A 142 12.73 -8.49 -8.76
CA VAL A 142 11.94 -7.56 -9.59
C VAL A 142 10.59 -8.18 -9.97
N LEU A 143 10.58 -9.43 -10.44
CA LEU A 143 9.32 -10.12 -10.78
C LEU A 143 8.42 -10.29 -9.56
N ALA A 144 8.98 -10.63 -8.40
CA ALA A 144 8.23 -10.75 -7.15
C ALA A 144 7.61 -9.40 -6.74
N LEU A 145 8.35 -8.28 -6.87
CA LEU A 145 7.83 -6.94 -6.63
C LEU A 145 6.67 -6.60 -7.55
N LEU A 146 6.83 -6.80 -8.86
CA LEU A 146 5.78 -6.52 -9.84
C LEU A 146 4.52 -7.36 -9.58
N ALA A 147 4.70 -8.66 -9.34
CA ALA A 147 3.58 -9.57 -9.09
C ALA A 147 2.85 -9.22 -7.77
N SER A 148 3.60 -8.99 -6.68
CA SER A 148 3.02 -8.72 -5.37
C SER A 148 2.32 -7.36 -5.31
N THR A 149 2.89 -6.31 -5.88
CA THR A 149 2.27 -4.98 -5.89
C THR A 149 1.03 -4.96 -6.78
N THR A 150 1.12 -5.51 -8.00
CA THR A 150 -0.04 -5.58 -8.92
C THR A 150 -1.15 -6.42 -8.32
N GLY A 151 -0.82 -7.60 -7.77
CA GLY A 151 -1.78 -8.50 -7.13
C GLY A 151 -2.46 -7.86 -5.93
N SER A 152 -1.72 -7.20 -5.05
CA SER A 152 -2.27 -6.52 -3.88
C SER A 152 -3.32 -5.47 -4.25
N TRP A 153 -3.05 -4.66 -5.26
CA TRP A 153 -3.99 -3.62 -5.69
C TRP A 153 -5.18 -4.16 -6.49
N THR A 154 -5.07 -5.37 -7.07
CA THR A 154 -6.18 -6.05 -7.76
C THR A 154 -7.19 -6.62 -6.78
N ILE A 155 -6.77 -7.01 -5.59
CA ILE A 155 -7.65 -7.58 -4.55
C ILE A 155 -8.70 -6.56 -4.07
N PHE A 156 -8.37 -5.28 -3.95
CA PHE A 156 -9.28 -4.26 -3.45
C PHE A 156 -10.61 -4.15 -4.22
N PRO A 157 -10.62 -3.96 -5.54
CA PRO A 157 -11.86 -3.94 -6.31
C PRO A 157 -12.61 -5.27 -6.27
N THR A 158 -11.90 -6.40 -6.19
CA THR A 158 -12.50 -7.73 -6.11
C THR A 158 -13.26 -7.92 -4.80
N ILE A 159 -12.66 -7.58 -3.67
CA ILE A 159 -13.30 -7.67 -2.35
C ILE A 159 -14.55 -6.77 -2.32
N ARG A 160 -14.45 -5.54 -2.82
CA ARG A 160 -15.58 -4.60 -2.81
C ARG A 160 -16.73 -5.04 -3.72
N TYR A 161 -16.45 -5.80 -4.76
CA TYR A 161 -17.48 -6.37 -5.63
C TYR A 161 -18.30 -7.46 -4.92
N TYR A 162 -17.62 -8.31 -4.13
CA TYR A 162 -18.26 -9.42 -3.43
C TYR A 162 -18.81 -9.06 -2.04
N LEU A 163 -18.22 -8.12 -1.34
CA LEU A 163 -18.61 -7.71 0.01
C LEU A 163 -19.35 -6.37 -0.04
N LYS A 164 -20.63 -6.37 0.37
CA LYS A 164 -21.36 -5.12 0.61
C LYS A 164 -20.73 -4.39 1.79
N PRO A 165 -20.49 -3.05 1.71
CA PRO A 165 -20.05 -2.29 2.85
C PRO A 165 -21.05 -2.45 4.00
N SER A 166 -20.54 -2.78 5.20
CA SER A 166 -21.38 -2.84 6.39
C SER A 166 -21.94 -1.45 6.69
N SER A 167 -23.25 -1.32 6.67
CA SER A 167 -23.97 -0.12 7.10
C SER A 167 -24.03 -0.09 8.64
N LEU A 168 -22.86 0.09 9.30
CA LEU A 168 -22.75 0.31 10.74
C LEU A 168 -22.20 1.70 11.01
#